data_2e0172d10822c5bd01ecbe60cf607f63
#
_entry.id   2e0172d10822c5bd01ecbe60cf607f63
#
_cell.length_a   1.000
_cell.length_b   1.000
_cell.length_c   1.000
_cell.angle_alpha   90.00
_cell.angle_beta   90.00
_cell.angle_gamma   90.00
#
_symmetry.space_group_name_H-M   'P 1'
#
loop_
_entity.id
_entity.type
_entity.pdbx_description
1 polymer ?
#
loop_
_entity_poly.entity_id
_entity_poly.type
_entity_poly.pdbx_seq_one_letter_code
_entity_poly.pdbx_strand_id
1 'polypeptide(L)'
;MIGKTHXKKLLTATLLILTLAFVEIGSTPQTALADTATKPATAAEVFSANCAGCHINGSNIIRRGKNLKQKALKRYGMDSIANIANLVTNGKNIMPSYKDRLSEQQIIDVAAYVLSQAETDWK
;
A
#
# COMPACT_ATOMS: atom_id res chain seq x y z
N MET A 1 -26.92 10.58 -74.65
CA MET A 1 -26.29 11.41 -73.61
C MET A 1 -26.59 10.79 -72.26
N ILE A 2 -25.68 9.97 -71.72
CA ILE A 2 -25.80 9.37 -70.40
C ILE A 2 -25.19 10.35 -69.39
N GLY A 3 -26.03 10.88 -68.58
CA GLY A 3 -25.73 12.05 -67.76
C GLY A 3 -24.60 11.79 -66.74
N LYS A 4 -23.76 12.81 -66.64
CA LYS A 4 -22.58 12.89 -65.71
C LYS A 4 -22.94 12.77 -64.23
N THR A 5 -24.23 12.63 -63.89
CA THR A 5 -24.69 12.64 -62.55
C THR A 5 -24.63 11.26 -61.86
N HIS A 6 -24.66 10.20 -62.67
CA HIS A 6 -24.58 8.86 -62.10
C HIS A 6 -23.16 8.46 -61.63
N UNK A 7 -22.34 9.02 -62.32
CA UNK A 7 -21.13 8.73 -62.02
C UNK A 7 -20.67 9.20 -60.81
N LYS A 8 -21.01 10.30 -60.34
CA LYS A 8 -20.62 10.90 -59.06
C LYS A 8 -21.23 10.16 -57.87
N LYS A 9 -22.46 9.68 -58.04
CA LYS A 9 -23.15 8.93 -56.99
C LYS A 9 -22.57 7.51 -56.80
N LEU A 10 -22.09 6.89 -57.85
CA LEU A 10 -21.41 5.59 -57.78
C LEU A 10 -20.01 5.71 -57.10
N LEU A 11 -19.27 6.78 -57.38
CA LEU A 11 -17.95 7.03 -56.78
C LEU A 11 -18.05 7.33 -55.28
N THR A 12 -19.12 8.04 -54.85
CA THR A 12 -19.31 8.32 -53.42
C THR A 12 -19.76 7.09 -52.64
N ALA A 13 -20.53 6.21 -53.24
CA ALA A 13 -20.99 4.97 -52.60
C ALA A 13 -19.86 3.98 -52.42
N THR A 14 -18.96 3.85 -53.40
CA THR A 14 -17.79 2.97 -53.29
C THR A 14 -16.75 3.49 -52.27
N LEU A 15 -16.58 4.81 -52.16
CA LEU A 15 -15.69 5.39 -51.17
C LEU A 15 -16.21 5.20 -49.74
N LEU A 16 -17.52 5.26 -49.54
CA LEU A 16 -18.12 5.04 -48.21
C LEU A 16 -17.99 3.59 -47.73
N ILE A 17 -18.06 2.63 -48.68
CA ILE A 17 -17.91 1.20 -48.32
C ILE A 17 -16.45 0.85 -47.96
N LEU A 18 -15.49 1.52 -48.60
CA LEU A 18 -14.05 1.30 -48.28
C LEU A 18 -13.64 1.86 -46.93
N THR A 19 -14.33 2.86 -46.39
CA THR A 19 -13.97 3.45 -45.09
C THR A 19 -14.56 2.67 -43.92
N LEU A 20 -15.58 1.85 -44.12
CA LEU A 20 -16.14 1.04 -43.03
C LEU A 20 -15.40 -0.28 -42.78
N ALA A 21 -14.49 -0.68 -43.66
CA ALA A 21 -13.76 -1.96 -43.54
C ALA A 21 -12.49 -1.89 -42.73
N PHE A 22 -12.13 -0.72 -42.19
CA PHE A 22 -10.84 -0.52 -41.51
C PHE A 22 -10.87 -0.33 -39.97
N VAL A 23 -12.03 -0.61 -39.34
CA VAL A 23 -12.20 -0.39 -37.88
C VAL A 23 -12.35 -1.72 -37.12
N GLU A 24 -11.72 -2.78 -37.62
CA GLU A 24 -11.77 -4.07 -36.92
C GLU A 24 -10.39 -4.69 -36.71
N ILE A 25 -9.37 -3.87 -36.42
CA ILE A 25 -8.06 -4.43 -36.09
C ILE A 25 -7.58 -3.77 -34.80
N GLY A 26 -7.77 -4.42 -33.69
CA GLY A 26 -7.13 -3.98 -32.48
C GLY A 26 -7.78 -4.35 -31.16
N SER A 27 -8.67 -5.34 -31.11
CA SER A 27 -8.98 -5.94 -29.82
C SER A 27 -8.10 -7.16 -29.61
N THR A 28 -6.85 -6.91 -29.33
CA THR A 28 -6.06 -7.95 -28.68
C THR A 28 -6.74 -8.20 -27.33
N PRO A 29 -7.09 -9.44 -27.00
CA PRO A 29 -7.47 -9.72 -25.63
C PRO A 29 -6.21 -9.44 -24.79
N GLN A 30 -6.20 -8.29 -24.18
CA GLN A 30 -5.24 -7.98 -23.15
C GLN A 30 -5.59 -8.94 -22.02
N THR A 31 -4.90 -10.08 -21.99
CA THR A 31 -4.88 -10.91 -20.81
C THR A 31 -4.41 -9.98 -19.70
N ALA A 32 -5.34 -9.45 -18.96
CA ALA A 32 -5.08 -8.83 -17.69
C ALA A 32 -4.49 -9.96 -16.85
N LEU A 33 -3.16 -10.08 -16.88
CA LEU A 33 -2.46 -10.65 -15.76
C LEU A 33 -2.93 -9.79 -14.60
N ALA A 34 -3.86 -10.32 -13.83
CA ALA A 34 -4.21 -9.75 -12.56
C ALA A 34 -2.90 -9.73 -11.79
N ASP A 35 -2.23 -8.59 -11.86
CA ASP A 35 -1.14 -8.29 -10.98
C ASP A 35 -1.78 -8.29 -9.58
N THR A 36 -1.70 -9.42 -8.94
CA THR A 36 -1.95 -9.51 -7.51
C THR A 36 -0.78 -8.79 -6.84
N ALA A 37 -0.65 -7.51 -7.16
CA ALA A 37 0.16 -6.62 -6.36
C ALA A 37 -0.51 -6.61 -4.99
N THR A 38 -0.04 -7.47 -4.11
CA THR A 38 -0.47 -7.48 -2.73
C THR A 38 -0.27 -6.05 -2.21
N LYS A 39 -1.37 -5.36 -1.95
CA LYS A 39 -1.34 -4.00 -1.40
C LYS A 39 -0.35 -3.98 -0.22
N PRO A 40 0.59 -3.04 -0.18
CA PRO A 40 1.50 -2.95 0.95
C PRO A 40 0.73 -2.90 2.27
N ALA A 41 1.15 -3.71 3.23
CA ALA A 41 0.51 -3.76 4.54
C ALA A 41 0.57 -2.40 5.22
N THR A 42 -0.55 -1.95 5.74
CA THR A 42 -0.60 -0.69 6.51
C THR A 42 0.16 -0.84 7.83
N ALA A 43 0.56 0.27 8.42
CA ALA A 43 1.26 0.27 9.72
C ALA A 43 0.43 -0.44 10.81
N ALA A 44 -0.89 -0.31 10.78
CA ALA A 44 -1.78 -1.01 11.72
C ALA A 44 -1.75 -2.52 11.52
N GLU A 45 -1.73 -2.97 10.26
CA GLU A 45 -1.63 -4.40 9.94
C GLU A 45 -0.26 -4.96 10.34
N VAL A 46 0.81 -4.22 10.08
CA VAL A 46 2.17 -4.59 10.49
C VAL A 46 2.21 -4.74 12.02
N PHE A 47 1.67 -3.76 12.75
CA PHE A 47 1.61 -3.80 14.22
C PHE A 47 0.80 -5.01 14.71
N SER A 48 -0.37 -5.23 14.13
CA SER A 48 -1.26 -6.33 14.51
C SER A 48 -0.57 -7.68 14.35
N ALA A 49 0.11 -7.88 13.22
CA ALA A 49 0.75 -9.16 12.89
C ALA A 49 2.03 -9.43 13.70
N ASN A 50 2.77 -8.39 14.09
CA ASN A 50 4.12 -8.55 14.62
C ASN A 50 4.30 -8.10 16.08
N CYS A 51 3.48 -7.18 16.54
CA CYS A 51 3.72 -6.46 17.81
C CYS A 51 2.62 -6.69 18.84
N ALA A 52 1.35 -6.80 18.38
CA ALA A 52 0.18 -6.87 19.26
C ALA A 52 0.21 -8.06 20.22
N GLY A 53 0.87 -9.15 19.87
CA GLY A 53 1.01 -10.30 20.77
C GLY A 53 1.59 -9.94 22.13
N CYS A 54 2.55 -8.99 22.14
CA CYS A 54 3.15 -8.49 23.39
C CYS A 54 2.64 -7.10 23.76
N HIS A 55 2.18 -6.31 22.76
CA HIS A 55 1.82 -4.90 22.95
C HIS A 55 0.34 -4.61 22.70
N ILE A 56 -0.53 -5.58 22.96
CA ILE A 56 -1.97 -5.39 22.75
C ILE A 56 -2.47 -4.12 23.48
N ASN A 57 -3.22 -3.27 22.74
CA ASN A 57 -3.76 -2.00 23.24
C ASN A 57 -2.70 -1.13 23.92
N GLY A 58 -1.48 -1.12 23.34
CA GLY A 58 -0.38 -0.32 23.87
C GLY A 58 0.22 -0.84 25.17
N SER A 59 -0.16 -2.00 25.63
CA SER A 59 0.38 -2.60 26.84
C SER A 59 1.80 -3.18 26.60
N ASN A 60 2.33 -3.84 27.61
CA ASN A 60 3.49 -4.72 27.50
C ASN A 60 3.23 -5.84 28.51
N ILE A 61 2.92 -7.02 28.01
CA ILE A 61 2.49 -8.15 28.84
C ILE A 61 3.65 -8.69 29.71
N ILE A 62 4.89 -8.42 29.32
CA ILE A 62 6.09 -8.93 30.02
C ILE A 62 6.62 -7.89 30.99
N ARG A 63 6.74 -6.62 30.55
CA ARG A 63 7.29 -5.53 31.36
C ARG A 63 6.29 -4.37 31.40
N ARG A 64 5.27 -4.51 32.21
CA ARG A 64 4.09 -3.61 32.27
C ARG A 64 4.45 -2.12 32.33
N GLY A 65 5.53 -1.76 33.03
CA GLY A 65 5.99 -0.37 33.11
C GLY A 65 6.62 0.15 31.82
N LYS A 66 7.00 -0.73 30.89
CA LYS A 66 7.59 -0.39 29.59
C LYS A 66 6.56 -0.59 28.48
N ASN A 67 5.37 -0.07 28.68
CA ASN A 67 4.27 -0.12 27.73
C ASN A 67 4.43 1.01 26.67
N LEU A 68 3.53 1.03 25.70
CA LEU A 68 3.57 1.99 24.58
C LEU A 68 2.68 3.22 24.81
N LYS A 69 2.27 3.47 26.04
CA LYS A 69 1.51 4.67 26.36
C LYS A 69 2.46 5.88 26.47
N GLN A 70 1.95 7.05 26.15
CA GLN A 70 2.77 8.27 26.04
C GLN A 70 3.67 8.51 27.25
N LYS A 71 3.12 8.33 28.47
CA LYS A 71 3.88 8.52 29.73
C LYS A 71 5.10 7.60 29.81
N ALA A 72 4.97 6.34 29.37
CA ALA A 72 6.07 5.38 29.40
C ALA A 72 7.06 5.69 28.26
N LEU A 73 6.56 6.01 27.06
CA LEU A 73 7.43 6.37 25.94
C LEU A 73 8.34 7.55 26.32
N LYS A 74 7.77 8.60 26.86
CA LYS A 74 8.55 9.77 27.34
C LYS A 74 9.56 9.38 28.42
N ARG A 75 9.13 8.62 29.42
CA ARG A 75 9.99 8.19 30.54
C ARG A 75 11.24 7.44 30.07
N TYR A 76 11.11 6.65 29.01
CA TYR A 76 12.21 5.79 28.53
C TYR A 76 12.86 6.32 27.26
N GLY A 77 12.57 7.56 26.85
CA GLY A 77 13.17 8.20 25.67
C GLY A 77 12.75 7.53 24.38
N MET A 78 11.55 6.97 24.33
CA MET A 78 10.98 6.29 23.17
C MET A 78 9.87 7.11 22.53
N ASP A 79 9.87 8.43 22.73
CA ASP A 79 8.84 9.33 22.21
C ASP A 79 9.25 9.98 20.87
N SER A 80 9.99 9.26 20.05
CA SER A 80 10.34 9.68 18.70
C SER A 80 10.33 8.49 17.73
N ILE A 81 10.01 8.76 16.47
CA ILE A 81 10.03 7.75 15.41
C ILE A 81 11.42 7.08 15.36
N ALA A 82 12.49 7.88 15.38
CA ALA A 82 13.87 7.38 15.29
C ALA A 82 14.20 6.38 16.39
N ASN A 83 13.84 6.69 17.63
CA ASN A 83 14.17 5.82 18.77
C ASN A 83 13.36 4.52 18.75
N ILE A 84 12.07 4.61 18.41
CA ILE A 84 11.24 3.41 18.26
C ILE A 84 11.73 2.57 17.07
N ALA A 85 12.00 3.20 15.92
CA ALA A 85 12.49 2.49 14.74
C ALA A 85 13.80 1.77 15.03
N ASN A 86 14.73 2.44 15.69
CA ASN A 86 16.00 1.82 16.10
C ASN A 86 15.78 0.61 17.03
N LEU A 87 14.85 0.72 17.97
CA LEU A 87 14.49 -0.39 18.86
C LEU A 87 13.86 -1.56 18.08
N VAL A 88 12.96 -1.27 17.15
CA VAL A 88 12.32 -2.31 16.30
C VAL A 88 13.36 -2.98 15.40
N THR A 89 14.25 -2.18 14.79
CA THR A 89 15.32 -2.69 13.92
C THR A 89 16.21 -3.69 14.67
N ASN A 90 16.69 -3.29 15.83
CA ASN A 90 17.76 -4.02 16.52
C ASN A 90 17.25 -4.96 17.61
N GLY A 91 16.04 -4.74 18.11
CA GLY A 91 15.53 -5.46 19.28
C GLY A 91 16.21 -5.02 20.56
N LYS A 92 15.71 -5.53 21.68
CA LYS A 92 16.35 -5.30 23.01
C LYS A 92 15.82 -6.32 24.01
N ASN A 93 16.71 -7.07 24.60
CA ASN A 93 16.38 -8.12 25.57
C ASN A 93 15.43 -9.14 24.92
N ILE A 94 14.21 -9.28 25.45
CA ILE A 94 13.22 -10.25 24.95
C ILE A 94 12.48 -9.74 23.69
N MET A 95 12.56 -8.45 23.37
CA MET A 95 11.98 -7.92 22.14
C MET A 95 12.89 -8.28 20.96
N PRO A 96 12.42 -9.06 19.98
CA PRO A 96 13.30 -9.47 18.88
C PRO A 96 13.62 -8.33 17.93
N SER A 97 14.67 -8.50 17.13
CA SER A 97 14.99 -7.66 15.99
C SER A 97 14.02 -7.96 14.84
N TYR A 98 13.63 -6.91 14.12
CA TYR A 98 12.72 -7.03 12.97
C TYR A 98 13.38 -6.65 11.63
N LYS A 99 14.67 -6.30 11.61
CA LYS A 99 15.36 -5.84 10.39
C LYS A 99 15.33 -6.86 9.24
N ASP A 100 15.24 -8.14 9.55
CA ASP A 100 15.22 -9.22 8.55
C ASP A 100 13.78 -9.67 8.20
N ARG A 101 12.77 -9.05 8.81
CA ARG A 101 11.35 -9.41 8.68
C ARG A 101 10.48 -8.28 8.16
N LEU A 102 10.88 -7.04 8.37
CA LEU A 102 10.17 -5.84 7.94
C LEU A 102 11.11 -4.96 7.12
N SER A 103 10.58 -4.31 6.10
CA SER A 103 11.35 -3.30 5.35
C SER A 103 11.62 -2.08 6.24
N GLU A 104 12.62 -1.30 5.89
CA GLU A 104 12.92 -0.04 6.58
C GLU A 104 11.70 0.87 6.65
N GLN A 105 10.95 0.98 5.55
CA GLN A 105 9.75 1.80 5.51
C GLN A 105 8.67 1.26 6.48
N GLN A 106 8.44 -0.04 6.51
CA GLN A 106 7.50 -0.65 7.45
C GLN A 106 7.90 -0.38 8.91
N ILE A 107 9.18 -0.40 9.21
CA ILE A 107 9.70 -0.09 10.56
C ILE A 107 9.42 1.38 10.92
N ILE A 108 9.66 2.30 9.99
CA ILE A 108 9.36 3.73 10.19
C ILE A 108 7.85 3.94 10.37
N ASP A 109 7.05 3.32 9.52
CA ASP A 109 5.59 3.47 9.54
C ASP A 109 5.00 2.91 10.85
N VAL A 110 5.45 1.75 11.31
CA VAL A 110 4.95 1.18 12.57
C VAL A 110 5.41 2.00 13.77
N ALA A 111 6.60 2.61 13.72
CA ALA A 111 7.06 3.53 14.78
C ALA A 111 6.17 4.78 14.85
N ALA A 112 5.82 5.35 13.69
CA ALA A 112 4.89 6.49 13.62
C ALA A 112 3.50 6.10 14.13
N TYR A 113 3.02 4.91 13.75
CA TYR A 113 1.74 4.38 14.23
C TYR A 113 1.71 4.26 15.76
N VAL A 114 2.77 3.73 16.37
CA VAL A 114 2.87 3.62 17.83
C VAL A 114 2.73 5.00 18.50
N LEU A 115 3.42 6.02 17.97
CA LEU A 115 3.33 7.38 18.52
C LEU A 115 1.90 7.94 18.40
N SER A 116 1.28 7.79 17.23
CA SER A 116 -0.08 8.29 17.00
C SER A 116 -1.10 7.60 17.93
N GLN A 117 -0.96 6.30 18.14
CA GLN A 117 -1.82 5.56 19.06
C GLN A 117 -1.59 5.97 20.52
N ALA A 118 -0.34 6.27 20.87
CA ALA A 118 0.00 6.74 22.22
C ALA A 118 -0.65 8.08 22.55
N GLU A 119 -0.84 8.96 21.55
CA GLU A 119 -1.52 10.26 21.72
C GLU A 119 -3.00 10.10 22.10
N THR A 120 -3.63 9.06 21.63
CA THR A 120 -5.06 8.77 21.89
C THR A 120 -5.25 7.72 23.00
N ASP A 121 -4.17 7.35 23.70
CA ASP A 121 -4.16 6.32 24.73
C ASP A 121 -4.65 4.95 24.22
N TRP A 122 -4.37 4.67 22.91
CA TRP A 122 -4.70 3.39 22.26
C TRP A 122 -6.21 3.09 22.21
N LYS A 123 -7.07 4.13 22.00
CA LYS A 123 -8.52 4.00 21.87
C LYS A 123 -8.97 3.77 20.44
#